data_5f9ff6a8b32dcb1e0ec2644c3d5fd759
#
_entry.id   5f9ff6a8b32dcb1e0ec2644c3d5fd759
#
_cell.length_a   1.000
_cell.length_b   1.000
_cell.length_c   1.000
_cell.angle_alpha   90.00
_cell.angle_beta   90.00
_cell.angle_gamma   90.00
#
_symmetry.space_group_name_H-M   'P 1'
#
loop_
_entity.id
_entity.type
_entity.pdbx_description
1 polymer ?
#
loop_
_entity_poly.entity_id
_entity_poly.type
_entity_poly.pdbx_seq_one_letter_code
_entity_poly.pdbx_strand_id
1 'polypeptide(L)'
;MLKKLAVFVAVMFFMSIAYAQTGQGTIKGKMLDKETGEPLPFANVVVMKGGQQVAGAQTDFDGKFTIPALNPGNYDLIAKYVGYQDIRVNGVVVNNGQITFVPDLKAGQGVDLAEFEVIEYEVPLISKDQTSSGGTVTRENIAKMPGRSAVSVAQTVGGVFSKDDGSTDLNIRGSRSNATDTYIDGIKVRGSQNLPNSAIEQVTVITGGLPAQFGDVTGGVVNITTRGASSEWFGGIEYLTSGFKNGEDGIVGLDDHGFNLLGFSLSGPIMFAKDSTGTKKDAKLGFFLSGELKYDVDPTPNAMTNYKVKDDVMEELNA
;
A
#
# COMPACT_ATOMS: atom_id res chain seq x y z
N MET A 1 7.58 34.12 27.87
CA MET A 1 7.07 32.75 27.62
C MET A 1 6.80 32.50 26.13
N LEU A 2 6.14 33.40 25.41
CA LEU A 2 5.82 33.22 23.98
C LEU A 2 7.05 33.01 23.09
N LYS A 3 8.16 33.71 23.30
CA LYS A 3 9.41 33.51 22.52
C LYS A 3 10.05 32.13 22.74
N LYS A 4 9.98 31.58 23.96
CA LYS A 4 10.47 30.23 24.25
C LYS A 4 9.58 29.16 23.64
N LEU A 5 8.26 29.39 23.61
CA LEU A 5 7.30 28.51 22.94
C LEU A 5 7.50 28.52 21.42
N ALA A 6 7.70 29.68 20.82
CA ALA A 6 7.96 29.81 19.38
C ALA A 6 9.25 29.11 18.96
N VAL A 7 10.33 29.19 19.77
CA VAL A 7 11.58 28.48 19.52
C VAL A 7 11.39 26.97 19.67
N PHE A 8 10.62 26.52 20.66
CA PHE A 8 10.32 25.12 20.85
C PHE A 8 9.50 24.54 19.69
N VAL A 9 8.48 25.26 19.20
CA VAL A 9 7.69 24.89 18.02
C VAL A 9 8.56 24.91 16.76
N ALA A 10 9.45 25.87 16.60
CA ALA A 10 10.38 25.92 15.46
C ALA A 10 11.37 24.76 15.49
N VAL A 11 11.90 24.39 16.65
CA VAL A 11 12.79 23.22 16.81
C VAL A 11 12.04 21.91 16.56
N MET A 12 10.80 21.78 17.02
CA MET A 12 9.94 20.62 16.69
C MET A 12 9.66 20.53 15.18
N PHE A 13 9.45 21.66 14.52
CA PHE A 13 9.22 21.71 13.07
C PHE A 13 10.48 21.34 12.26
N PHE A 14 11.68 21.69 12.76
CA PHE A 14 12.95 21.31 12.13
C PHE A 14 13.34 19.85 12.38
N MET A 15 12.90 19.22 13.47
CA MET A 15 13.13 17.79 13.72
C MET A 15 12.27 16.86 12.87
N SER A 16 11.21 17.37 12.22
CA SER A 16 10.30 16.58 11.39
C SER A 16 10.80 16.31 9.96
N ILE A 17 11.99 16.75 9.58
CA ILE A 17 12.60 16.45 8.28
C ILE A 17 13.46 15.15 8.38
N ALA A 18 12.98 14.16 9.11
CA ALA A 18 13.43 12.80 8.88
C ALA A 18 12.66 12.29 7.65
N TYR A 19 13.29 12.33 6.49
CA TYR A 19 12.80 11.58 5.34
C TYR A 19 12.82 10.11 5.75
N ALA A 20 11.68 9.58 6.17
CA ALA A 20 11.46 8.16 6.19
C ALA A 20 11.64 7.72 4.73
N GLN A 21 12.74 7.06 4.41
CA GLN A 21 12.92 6.40 3.13
C GLN A 21 11.96 5.21 3.15
N THR A 22 10.71 5.47 2.80
CA THR A 22 9.82 4.40 2.38
C THR A 22 10.57 3.68 1.27
N GLY A 23 10.80 2.38 1.42
CA GLY A 23 11.55 1.62 0.44
C GLY A 23 10.95 1.85 -0.95
N GLN A 24 11.70 2.50 -1.80
CA GLN A 24 11.28 2.84 -3.15
C GLN A 24 11.51 1.65 -4.07
N GLY A 25 10.62 1.45 -5.02
CA GLY A 25 10.80 0.46 -6.07
C GLY A 25 11.52 1.01 -7.28
N THR A 26 11.90 0.14 -8.19
CA THR A 26 12.61 0.47 -9.43
C THR A 26 11.95 -0.24 -10.60
N ILE A 27 11.73 0.46 -11.72
CA ILE A 27 11.31 -0.17 -12.97
C ILE A 27 12.52 -0.35 -13.87
N LYS A 28 12.66 -1.53 -14.47
CA LYS A 28 13.67 -1.84 -15.49
C LYS A 28 13.01 -2.46 -16.71
N GLY A 29 13.56 -2.15 -17.87
CA GLY A 29 13.10 -2.73 -19.12
C GLY A 29 14.09 -2.47 -20.25
N LYS A 30 13.71 -2.87 -21.46
CA LYS A 30 14.47 -2.72 -22.68
C LYS A 30 13.55 -2.25 -23.80
N MET A 31 14.04 -1.37 -24.67
CA MET A 31 13.35 -0.93 -25.87
C MET A 31 14.10 -1.40 -27.11
N LEU A 32 13.37 -2.05 -27.99
CA LEU A 32 13.87 -2.69 -29.21
C LEU A 32 13.07 -2.23 -30.42
N ASP A 33 13.69 -2.25 -31.58
CA ASP A 33 13.01 -2.19 -32.86
C ASP A 33 12.21 -3.47 -33.09
N LYS A 34 10.94 -3.34 -33.52
CA LYS A 34 10.02 -4.47 -33.68
C LYS A 34 10.41 -5.38 -34.88
N GLU A 35 11.00 -4.79 -35.91
CA GLU A 35 11.35 -5.49 -37.15
C GLU A 35 12.76 -6.09 -37.11
N THR A 36 13.73 -5.30 -36.65
CA THR A 36 15.14 -5.69 -36.64
C THR A 36 15.56 -6.39 -35.34
N GLY A 37 14.85 -6.14 -34.22
CA GLY A 37 15.21 -6.56 -32.89
C GLY A 37 16.41 -5.82 -32.32
N GLU A 38 16.91 -4.79 -32.98
CA GLU A 38 18.03 -3.98 -32.51
C GLU A 38 17.62 -3.09 -31.33
N PRO A 39 18.54 -2.79 -30.39
CA PRO A 39 18.25 -1.88 -29.30
C PRO A 39 18.06 -0.45 -29.78
N LEU A 40 17.08 0.27 -29.20
CA LEU A 40 16.82 1.68 -29.48
C LEU A 40 17.48 2.55 -28.40
N PRO A 41 18.65 3.13 -28.65
CA PRO A 41 19.35 3.96 -27.68
C PRO A 41 18.74 5.35 -27.58
N PHE A 42 18.84 5.95 -26.39
CA PHE A 42 18.36 7.31 -26.09
C PHE A 42 16.85 7.52 -26.28
N ALA A 43 16.07 6.46 -26.27
CA ALA A 43 14.61 6.55 -26.23
C ALA A 43 14.14 7.10 -24.89
N ASN A 44 13.11 7.94 -24.90
CA ASN A 44 12.55 8.50 -23.67
C ASN A 44 11.48 7.56 -23.12
N VAL A 45 11.65 7.12 -21.89
CA VAL A 45 10.66 6.33 -21.14
C VAL A 45 10.16 7.15 -19.97
N VAL A 46 8.86 7.39 -19.94
CA VAL A 46 8.19 8.26 -18.96
C VAL A 46 7.23 7.42 -18.15
N VAL A 47 7.23 7.62 -16.83
CA VAL A 47 6.32 6.98 -15.89
C VAL A 47 5.20 7.95 -15.53
N MET A 48 3.97 7.49 -15.69
CA MET A 48 2.75 8.26 -15.43
C MET A 48 2.00 7.68 -14.24
N LYS A 49 1.42 8.53 -13.42
CA LYS A 49 0.47 8.15 -12.36
C LYS A 49 -0.70 9.12 -12.37
N GLY A 50 -1.91 8.60 -12.55
CA GLY A 50 -3.10 9.45 -12.62
C GLY A 50 -3.07 10.51 -13.74
N GLY A 51 -2.42 10.18 -14.88
CA GLY A 51 -2.28 11.12 -16.00
C GLY A 51 -1.14 12.14 -15.88
N GLN A 52 -0.39 12.13 -14.76
CA GLN A 52 0.75 13.03 -14.54
C GLN A 52 2.07 12.27 -14.65
N GLN A 53 3.08 12.91 -15.22
CA GLN A 53 4.43 12.37 -15.26
C GLN A 53 5.09 12.49 -13.87
N VAL A 54 5.51 11.35 -13.31
CA VAL A 54 6.16 11.29 -11.99
C VAL A 54 7.65 10.99 -12.06
N ALA A 55 8.11 10.31 -13.12
CA ALA A 55 9.51 9.98 -13.33
C ALA A 55 9.78 9.71 -14.80
N GLY A 56 11.04 9.54 -15.16
CA GLY A 56 11.45 9.14 -16.51
C GLY A 56 12.93 8.84 -16.59
N ALA A 57 13.31 8.09 -17.60
CA ALA A 57 14.70 7.81 -17.95
C ALA A 57 14.86 7.70 -19.46
N GLN A 58 16.09 7.80 -19.93
CA GLN A 58 16.46 7.46 -21.32
C GLN A 58 17.08 6.06 -21.35
N THR A 59 16.91 5.37 -22.48
CA THR A 59 17.59 4.10 -22.73
C THR A 59 19.09 4.31 -22.96
N ASP A 60 19.88 3.36 -22.53
CA ASP A 60 21.31 3.31 -22.82
C ASP A 60 21.60 2.77 -24.23
N PHE A 61 22.89 2.56 -24.56
CA PHE A 61 23.30 2.04 -25.88
C PHE A 61 22.76 0.63 -26.18
N ASP A 62 22.46 -0.15 -25.13
CA ASP A 62 21.86 -1.49 -25.23
C ASP A 62 20.32 -1.44 -25.27
N GLY A 63 19.74 -0.24 -25.32
CA GLY A 63 18.29 -0.02 -25.26
C GLY A 63 17.69 -0.26 -23.88
N LYS A 64 18.49 -0.42 -22.81
CA LYS A 64 18.02 -0.68 -21.44
C LYS A 64 17.71 0.64 -20.74
N PHE A 65 16.67 0.63 -19.90
CA PHE A 65 16.35 1.75 -19.03
C PHE A 65 16.15 1.30 -17.58
N THR A 66 16.42 2.21 -16.66
CA THR A 66 16.22 2.01 -15.22
C THR A 66 15.62 3.27 -14.64
N ILE A 67 14.47 3.16 -14.00
CA ILE A 67 13.76 4.27 -13.36
C ILE A 67 13.67 3.94 -11.87
N PRO A 68 14.59 4.47 -11.05
CA PRO A 68 14.61 4.23 -9.61
C PRO A 68 13.69 5.18 -8.85
N ALA A 69 13.61 4.99 -7.55
CA ALA A 69 13.01 5.91 -6.59
C ALA A 69 11.49 6.13 -6.79
N LEU A 70 10.77 5.09 -7.22
CA LEU A 70 9.33 5.11 -7.34
C LEU A 70 8.68 4.63 -6.05
N ASN A 71 7.67 5.36 -5.59
CA ASN A 71 6.84 4.90 -4.49
C ASN A 71 6.03 3.67 -4.91
N PRO A 72 5.71 2.74 -4.00
CA PRO A 72 4.85 1.62 -4.33
C PRO A 72 3.51 2.07 -4.90
N GLY A 73 2.98 1.29 -5.83
CA GLY A 73 1.70 1.57 -6.50
C GLY A 73 1.68 1.20 -7.97
N ASN A 74 0.58 1.54 -8.65
CA ASN A 74 0.37 1.28 -10.07
C ASN A 74 0.74 2.49 -10.91
N TYR A 75 1.39 2.22 -12.03
CA TYR A 75 1.90 3.21 -12.95
C TYR A 75 1.65 2.80 -14.40
N ASP A 76 1.59 3.79 -15.28
CA ASP A 76 1.66 3.58 -16.72
C ASP A 76 3.02 4.05 -17.23
N LEU A 77 3.59 3.34 -18.20
CA LEU A 77 4.79 3.77 -18.90
C LEU A 77 4.43 4.23 -20.30
N ILE A 78 5.10 5.27 -20.75
CA ILE A 78 5.03 5.74 -22.15
C ILE A 78 6.47 5.79 -22.67
N ALA A 79 6.77 4.99 -23.69
CA ALA A 79 8.06 4.98 -24.34
C ALA A 79 7.95 5.66 -25.70
N LYS A 80 8.87 6.60 -25.96
CA LYS A 80 8.89 7.44 -27.16
C LYS A 80 10.26 7.44 -27.81
N TYR A 81 10.29 7.25 -29.12
CA TYR A 81 11.49 7.37 -29.92
C TYR A 81 11.19 8.03 -31.26
N VAL A 82 12.08 8.90 -31.72
CA VAL A 82 11.87 9.67 -32.94
C VAL A 82 11.75 8.74 -34.17
N GLY A 83 10.67 8.83 -34.90
CA GLY A 83 10.42 8.00 -36.10
C GLY A 83 9.74 6.65 -35.80
N TYR A 84 9.37 6.42 -34.56
CA TYR A 84 8.67 5.19 -34.10
C TYR A 84 7.33 5.51 -33.46
N GLN A 85 6.45 4.53 -33.42
CA GLN A 85 5.18 4.62 -32.69
C GLN A 85 5.42 4.67 -31.19
N ASP A 86 4.64 5.48 -30.49
CA ASP A 86 4.67 5.54 -29.03
C ASP A 86 4.10 4.22 -28.44
N ILE A 87 4.80 3.65 -27.48
CA ILE A 87 4.34 2.45 -26.75
C ILE A 87 3.84 2.87 -25.40
N ARG A 88 2.65 2.39 -25.03
CA ARG A 88 2.08 2.56 -23.70
C ARG A 88 1.92 1.22 -23.00
N VAL A 89 2.48 1.09 -21.80
CA VAL A 89 2.29 -0.06 -20.92
C VAL A 89 1.46 0.39 -19.73
N ASN A 90 0.26 -0.16 -19.59
CA ASN A 90 -0.63 0.19 -18.50
C ASN A 90 -0.48 -0.80 -17.31
N GLY A 91 -0.74 -0.29 -16.10
CA GLY A 91 -0.90 -1.12 -14.92
C GLY A 91 0.39 -1.73 -14.36
N VAL A 92 1.55 -1.09 -14.58
CA VAL A 92 2.83 -1.55 -14.04
C VAL A 92 2.85 -1.43 -12.53
N VAL A 93 2.90 -2.56 -11.84
CA VAL A 93 2.91 -2.62 -10.37
C VAL A 93 4.33 -2.45 -9.85
N VAL A 94 4.55 -1.42 -9.04
CA VAL A 94 5.82 -1.17 -8.35
C VAL A 94 5.66 -1.53 -6.88
N ASN A 95 6.47 -2.47 -6.42
CA ASN A 95 6.49 -2.92 -5.03
C ASN A 95 7.66 -2.29 -4.27
N ASN A 96 7.46 -2.16 -2.96
CA ASN A 96 8.46 -1.61 -2.06
C ASN A 96 9.78 -2.41 -2.08
N GLY A 97 10.89 -1.73 -2.37
CA GLY A 97 12.23 -2.31 -2.37
C GLY A 97 12.47 -3.38 -3.44
N GLN A 98 11.58 -3.48 -4.45
CA GLN A 98 11.71 -4.48 -5.51
C GLN A 98 11.98 -3.84 -6.87
N ILE A 99 12.56 -4.64 -7.77
CA ILE A 99 12.72 -4.28 -9.17
C ILE A 99 11.57 -4.89 -9.97
N THR A 100 10.79 -4.04 -10.62
CA THR A 100 9.75 -4.45 -11.56
C THR A 100 10.34 -4.49 -12.96
N PHE A 101 10.39 -5.67 -13.57
CA PHE A 101 10.82 -5.83 -14.95
C PHE A 101 9.60 -5.75 -15.87
N VAL A 102 9.59 -4.78 -16.76
CA VAL A 102 8.60 -4.71 -17.81
C VAL A 102 9.02 -5.56 -19.02
N PRO A 103 8.06 -6.05 -19.83
CA PRO A 103 8.37 -6.74 -21.08
C PRO A 103 9.22 -5.88 -22.00
N ASP A 104 9.96 -6.49 -22.93
CA ASP A 104 10.69 -5.75 -23.95
C ASP A 104 9.73 -4.93 -24.79
N LEU A 105 9.93 -3.61 -24.80
CA LEU A 105 9.13 -2.65 -25.54
C LEU A 105 9.57 -2.66 -27.00
N LYS A 106 8.77 -3.26 -27.87
CA LYS A 106 9.09 -3.40 -29.29
C LYS A 106 8.38 -2.30 -30.09
N ALA A 107 9.10 -1.25 -30.47
CA ALA A 107 8.58 -0.13 -31.22
C ALA A 107 8.60 -0.43 -32.73
N GLY A 108 7.49 -0.23 -33.42
CA GLY A 108 7.40 -0.29 -34.86
C GLY A 108 7.77 1.05 -35.50
N GLN A 109 8.43 1.00 -36.66
CA GLN A 109 8.63 2.20 -37.47
C GLN A 109 7.28 2.64 -38.07
N GLY A 110 6.93 3.91 -37.93
CA GLY A 110 5.70 4.47 -38.48
C GLY A 110 5.51 5.94 -38.09
N VAL A 111 4.94 6.70 -39.01
CA VAL A 111 4.74 8.16 -38.88
C VAL A 111 3.29 8.50 -38.49
N ASP A 112 2.45 7.50 -38.22
CA ASP A 112 1.07 7.77 -37.81
C ASP A 112 1.05 8.11 -36.30
N LEU A 113 1.03 9.40 -36.03
CA LEU A 113 1.07 10.02 -34.71
C LEU A 113 -0.17 9.77 -33.84
N ALA A 114 -1.10 8.93 -34.27
CA ALA A 114 -2.38 8.72 -33.60
C ALA A 114 -2.57 7.31 -32.99
N GLU A 115 -1.69 6.38 -33.28
CA GLU A 115 -1.86 5.01 -32.79
C GLU A 115 -0.80 4.65 -31.73
N PHE A 116 -1.26 4.52 -30.49
CA PHE A 116 -0.46 3.98 -29.39
C PHE A 116 -0.56 2.46 -29.41
N GLU A 117 0.56 1.76 -29.40
CA GLU A 117 0.53 0.34 -29.06
C GLU A 117 0.33 0.22 -27.54
N VAL A 118 -0.83 -0.27 -27.12
CA VAL A 118 -1.17 -0.43 -25.70
C VAL A 118 -0.88 -1.85 -25.28
N ILE A 119 0.03 -2.01 -24.31
CA ILE A 119 0.38 -3.29 -23.70
C ILE A 119 -0.14 -3.26 -22.28
N GLU A 120 -0.90 -4.29 -21.86
CA GLU A 120 -1.28 -4.46 -20.48
C GLU A 120 -0.17 -5.23 -19.76
N TYR A 121 0.27 -4.72 -18.61
CA TYR A 121 1.31 -5.36 -17.81
C TYR A 121 0.71 -6.54 -17.04
N GLU A 122 1.17 -7.74 -17.35
CA GLU A 122 0.87 -8.92 -16.56
C GLU A 122 1.93 -9.08 -15.47
N VAL A 123 1.48 -9.10 -14.20
CA VAL A 123 2.38 -9.34 -13.07
C VAL A 123 2.94 -10.75 -13.17
N PRO A 124 4.25 -10.94 -13.34
CA PRO A 124 4.83 -12.26 -13.45
C PRO A 124 4.64 -13.04 -12.15
N LEU A 125 4.25 -14.32 -12.26
CA LEU A 125 4.09 -15.23 -11.12
C LEU A 125 5.39 -15.38 -10.31
N ILE A 126 6.53 -15.24 -10.96
CA ILE A 126 7.87 -15.31 -10.36
C ILE A 126 8.64 -14.08 -10.80
N SER A 127 9.01 -13.25 -9.85
CA SER A 127 9.89 -12.08 -10.12
C SER A 127 11.33 -12.54 -10.35
N LYS A 128 11.96 -12.07 -11.44
CA LYS A 128 13.34 -12.44 -11.79
C LYS A 128 14.38 -12.01 -10.75
N ASP A 129 14.05 -11.04 -9.92
CA ASP A 129 14.97 -10.43 -8.93
C ASP A 129 14.65 -10.83 -7.49
N GLN A 130 13.63 -11.65 -7.29
CA GLN A 130 13.17 -12.03 -5.96
C GLN A 130 13.95 -13.24 -5.46
N THR A 131 14.93 -13.00 -4.57
CA THR A 131 15.66 -14.07 -3.86
C THR A 131 14.92 -14.57 -2.63
N SER A 132 13.94 -13.77 -2.15
CA SER A 132 13.09 -14.11 -1.01
C SER A 132 11.83 -14.83 -1.46
N SER A 133 11.33 -15.75 -0.64
CA SER A 133 10.02 -16.37 -0.83
C SER A 133 8.98 -15.66 0.01
N GLY A 134 7.78 -15.52 -0.53
CA GLY A 134 6.68 -14.80 0.14
C GLY A 134 5.69 -14.26 -0.89
N GLY A 135 4.94 -13.25 -0.51
CA GLY A 135 3.97 -12.60 -1.38
C GLY A 135 3.72 -11.15 -0.99
N THR A 136 3.31 -10.36 -1.96
CA THR A 136 2.90 -8.97 -1.75
C THR A 136 1.43 -8.84 -2.13
N VAL A 137 0.66 -8.24 -1.24
CA VAL A 137 -0.76 -7.91 -1.45
C VAL A 137 -0.87 -6.41 -1.61
N THR A 138 -1.31 -5.99 -2.78
CA THR A 138 -1.47 -4.58 -3.12
C THR A 138 -2.80 -4.02 -2.61
N ARG A 139 -2.92 -2.72 -2.50
CA ARG A 139 -4.12 -2.01 -2.07
C ARG A 139 -5.38 -2.43 -2.82
N GLU A 140 -5.29 -2.64 -4.13
CA GLU A 140 -6.44 -3.04 -4.95
C GLU A 140 -6.96 -4.42 -4.56
N ASN A 141 -6.06 -5.32 -4.21
CA ASN A 141 -6.42 -6.64 -3.69
C ASN A 141 -6.96 -6.53 -2.25
N ILE A 142 -6.33 -5.70 -1.41
CA ILE A 142 -6.78 -5.45 -0.04
C ILE A 142 -8.21 -4.90 -0.02
N ALA A 143 -8.54 -3.98 -0.93
CA ALA A 143 -9.90 -3.41 -1.04
C ALA A 143 -10.97 -4.44 -1.39
N LYS A 144 -10.61 -5.57 -2.00
CA LYS A 144 -11.53 -6.67 -2.36
C LYS A 144 -11.62 -7.74 -1.27
N MET A 145 -10.76 -7.69 -0.25
CA MET A 145 -10.71 -8.68 0.82
C MET A 145 -11.68 -8.35 1.94
N PRO A 146 -12.30 -9.35 2.58
CA PRO A 146 -13.14 -9.14 3.75
C PRO A 146 -12.34 -8.75 5.00
N GLY A 147 -11.05 -9.12 5.03
CA GLY A 147 -10.15 -8.80 6.15
C GLY A 147 -9.75 -7.33 6.17
N ARG A 148 -9.83 -6.71 7.35
CA ARG A 148 -9.62 -5.26 7.52
C ARG A 148 -8.35 -4.90 8.28
N SER A 149 -7.52 -5.86 8.60
CA SER A 149 -6.25 -5.64 9.29
C SER A 149 -5.08 -6.10 8.43
N ALA A 150 -3.91 -5.48 8.61
CA ALA A 150 -2.69 -5.93 7.93
C ALA A 150 -2.37 -7.41 8.24
N VAL A 151 -2.76 -7.88 9.43
CA VAL A 151 -2.61 -9.27 9.85
C VAL A 151 -3.50 -10.19 9.03
N SER A 152 -4.79 -9.87 8.86
CA SER A 152 -5.70 -10.67 8.02
C SER A 152 -5.28 -10.68 6.56
N VAL A 153 -4.74 -9.59 6.06
CA VAL A 153 -4.15 -9.52 4.72
C VAL A 153 -2.91 -10.42 4.63
N ALA A 154 -2.02 -10.40 5.63
CA ALA A 154 -0.84 -11.24 5.64
C ALA A 154 -1.18 -12.75 5.68
N GLN A 155 -2.27 -13.14 6.32
CA GLN A 155 -2.75 -14.54 6.37
C GLN A 155 -3.16 -15.09 5.00
N THR A 156 -3.44 -14.25 4.02
CA THR A 156 -3.75 -14.70 2.65
C THR A 156 -2.52 -15.18 1.89
N VAL A 157 -1.32 -14.86 2.39
CA VAL A 157 -0.07 -15.30 1.78
C VAL A 157 0.24 -16.73 2.22
N GLY A 158 0.60 -17.58 1.28
CA GLY A 158 0.91 -18.99 1.54
C GLY A 158 2.02 -19.19 2.59
N GLY A 159 1.76 -20.05 3.56
CA GLY A 159 2.70 -20.35 4.65
C GLY A 159 2.59 -19.44 5.87
N VAL A 160 1.58 -18.57 5.92
CA VAL A 160 1.25 -17.73 7.07
C VAL A 160 0.02 -18.27 7.76
N PHE A 161 0.08 -18.38 9.08
CA PHE A 161 -0.99 -18.91 9.91
C PHE A 161 -1.12 -18.09 11.20
N SER A 162 -2.34 -17.86 11.64
CA SER A 162 -2.65 -17.34 12.98
C SER A 162 -3.42 -18.41 13.77
N LYS A 163 -3.10 -18.53 15.04
CA LYS A 163 -3.72 -19.54 15.91
C LYS A 163 -5.16 -19.18 16.26
N ASP A 164 -5.40 -17.91 16.51
CA ASP A 164 -6.69 -17.41 16.98
C ASP A 164 -7.22 -16.31 16.03
N ASP A 165 -8.52 -16.33 15.77
CA ASP A 165 -9.21 -15.26 15.04
C ASP A 165 -9.08 -13.95 15.82
N GLY A 166 -8.57 -12.90 15.16
CA GLY A 166 -8.32 -11.61 15.79
C GLY A 166 -6.97 -11.48 16.50
N SER A 167 -6.18 -12.55 16.59
CA SER A 167 -4.81 -12.45 17.10
C SER A 167 -3.90 -11.68 16.15
N THR A 168 -3.04 -10.84 16.70
CA THR A 168 -1.97 -10.16 15.94
C THR A 168 -0.75 -11.06 15.72
N ASP A 169 -0.77 -12.26 16.31
CA ASP A 169 0.34 -13.19 16.28
C ASP A 169 0.31 -14.04 15.01
N LEU A 170 1.35 -13.93 14.21
CA LEU A 170 1.52 -14.68 12.97
C LEU A 170 2.62 -15.72 13.08
N ASN A 171 2.29 -16.94 12.67
CA ASN A 171 3.23 -18.04 12.55
C ASN A 171 3.57 -18.22 11.06
N ILE A 172 4.83 -18.02 10.70
CA ILE A 172 5.29 -18.15 9.32
C ILE A 172 6.06 -19.46 9.18
N ARG A 173 5.62 -20.33 8.26
CA ARG A 173 6.22 -21.66 8.01
C ARG A 173 6.41 -22.51 9.26
N GLY A 174 5.46 -22.45 10.18
CA GLY A 174 5.50 -23.21 11.43
C GLY A 174 6.44 -22.66 12.50
N SER A 175 6.98 -21.46 12.31
CA SER A 175 7.71 -20.75 13.38
C SER A 175 6.79 -20.37 14.53
N ARG A 176 7.36 -20.04 15.67
CA ARG A 176 6.59 -19.46 16.76
C ARG A 176 6.21 -18.01 16.42
N SER A 177 5.10 -17.52 16.98
CA SER A 177 4.62 -16.16 16.73
C SER A 177 5.63 -15.08 17.09
N ASN A 178 6.40 -15.29 18.17
CA ASN A 178 7.45 -14.37 18.59
C ASN A 178 8.70 -14.35 17.69
N ALA A 179 8.76 -15.24 16.69
CA ALA A 179 9.84 -15.30 15.70
C ALA A 179 9.52 -14.48 14.45
N THR A 180 8.29 -13.96 14.33
CA THR A 180 7.84 -13.12 13.22
C THR A 180 7.91 -11.65 13.62
N ASP A 181 8.57 -10.85 12.80
CA ASP A 181 8.68 -9.42 13.01
C ASP A 181 7.81 -8.64 12.02
N THR A 182 7.22 -7.57 12.51
CA THR A 182 6.45 -6.64 11.68
C THR A 182 7.19 -5.32 11.55
N TYR A 183 7.19 -4.81 10.33
CA TYR A 183 7.75 -3.52 9.97
C TYR A 183 6.65 -2.65 9.36
N ILE A 184 6.64 -1.38 9.73
CA ILE A 184 5.79 -0.35 9.13
C ILE A 184 6.73 0.71 8.57
N ASP A 185 6.71 0.91 7.26
CA ASP A 185 7.60 1.83 6.54
C ASP A 185 9.09 1.66 6.92
N GLY A 186 9.52 0.41 7.08
CA GLY A 186 10.89 0.05 7.43
C GLY A 186 11.23 0.14 8.92
N ILE A 187 10.30 0.56 9.77
CA ILE A 187 10.48 0.63 11.21
C ILE A 187 9.89 -0.64 11.86
N LYS A 188 10.72 -1.35 12.64
CA LYS A 188 10.27 -2.53 13.38
C LYS A 188 9.29 -2.14 14.47
N VAL A 189 8.10 -2.73 14.45
CA VAL A 189 7.02 -2.47 15.40
C VAL A 189 6.78 -3.69 16.27
N ARG A 190 6.54 -3.47 17.55
CA ARG A 190 6.15 -4.51 18.53
C ARG A 190 4.82 -4.14 19.16
N GLY A 191 3.94 -5.13 19.31
CA GLY A 191 2.62 -4.96 19.91
C GLY A 191 1.52 -4.75 18.89
N SER A 192 0.45 -4.05 19.26
CA SER A 192 -0.74 -3.85 18.42
C SER A 192 -0.41 -3.02 17.17
N GLN A 193 -0.84 -3.50 16.01
CA GLN A 193 -0.58 -2.92 14.68
C GLN A 193 -1.89 -2.46 14.06
N ASN A 194 -2.67 -1.69 14.81
CA ASN A 194 -3.97 -1.19 14.33
C ASN A 194 -3.75 0.00 13.38
N LEU A 195 -3.54 -0.31 12.11
CA LEU A 195 -3.55 0.68 11.04
C LEU A 195 -4.91 0.68 10.37
N PRO A 196 -5.51 1.85 10.10
CA PRO A 196 -6.68 1.95 9.25
C PRO A 196 -6.42 1.29 7.90
N ASN A 197 -7.39 0.50 7.40
CA ASN A 197 -7.26 -0.17 6.13
C ASN A 197 -6.97 0.82 4.97
N SER A 198 -7.55 2.01 5.05
CA SER A 198 -7.33 3.11 4.10
C SER A 198 -5.90 3.65 4.09
N ALA A 199 -5.12 3.41 5.15
CA ALA A 199 -3.73 3.83 5.27
C ALA A 199 -2.74 2.84 4.64
N ILE A 200 -3.16 1.61 4.35
CA ILE A 200 -2.28 0.56 3.83
C ILE A 200 -2.20 0.67 2.31
N GLU A 201 -0.99 0.80 1.78
CA GLU A 201 -0.73 0.74 0.34
C GLU A 201 -0.43 -0.69 -0.11
N GLN A 202 0.40 -1.40 0.67
CA GLN A 202 0.70 -2.80 0.42
C GLN A 202 1.15 -3.52 1.69
N VAL A 203 0.95 -4.84 1.71
CA VAL A 203 1.49 -5.75 2.73
C VAL A 203 2.36 -6.78 2.03
N THR A 204 3.65 -6.78 2.35
CA THR A 204 4.61 -7.76 1.84
C THR A 204 4.97 -8.73 2.95
N VAL A 205 4.76 -10.02 2.72
CA VAL A 205 5.15 -11.08 3.65
C VAL A 205 6.34 -11.82 3.08
N ILE A 206 7.43 -11.87 3.81
CA ILE A 206 8.65 -12.61 3.47
C ILE A 206 8.70 -13.84 4.35
N THR A 207 8.54 -15.00 3.72
CA THR A 207 8.47 -16.30 4.43
C THR A 207 9.80 -17.05 4.43
N GLY A 208 10.80 -16.57 3.70
CA GLY A 208 12.15 -17.16 3.64
C GLY A 208 13.07 -16.39 2.71
N GLY A 209 14.38 -16.63 2.79
CA GLY A 209 15.36 -15.84 2.06
C GLY A 209 15.37 -14.38 2.50
N LEU A 210 15.36 -14.15 3.82
CA LEU A 210 15.25 -12.81 4.39
C LEU A 210 16.44 -11.94 3.97
N PRO A 211 16.21 -10.75 3.39
CA PRO A 211 17.25 -9.78 3.14
C PRO A 211 17.95 -9.34 4.42
N ALA A 212 19.24 -9.01 4.33
CA ALA A 212 20.07 -8.64 5.48
C ALA A 212 19.58 -7.40 6.26
N GLN A 213 18.76 -6.57 5.63
CA GLN A 213 18.13 -5.41 6.30
C GLN A 213 17.16 -5.80 7.43
N PHE A 214 16.64 -7.03 7.42
CA PHE A 214 15.79 -7.58 8.46
C PHE A 214 16.63 -8.48 9.37
N GLY A 215 17.46 -7.88 10.22
CA GLY A 215 18.26 -8.61 11.21
C GLY A 215 17.41 -9.24 12.31
N ASP A 216 17.95 -10.26 12.97
CA ASP A 216 17.38 -10.94 14.15
C ASP A 216 16.00 -11.61 13.95
N VAL A 217 15.64 -11.96 12.72
CA VAL A 217 14.39 -12.64 12.41
C VAL A 217 14.66 -14.11 12.09
N THR A 218 13.99 -15.01 12.79
CA THR A 218 14.12 -16.47 12.58
C THR A 218 12.90 -17.11 11.94
N GLY A 219 11.76 -16.44 11.98
CA GLY A 219 10.51 -16.91 11.36
C GLY A 219 10.29 -16.28 9.98
N GLY A 220 9.74 -15.09 9.95
CA GLY A 220 9.47 -14.33 8.75
C GLY A 220 9.21 -12.86 9.06
N VAL A 221 9.00 -12.07 8.01
CA VAL A 221 8.76 -10.64 8.11
C VAL A 221 7.46 -10.27 7.46
N VAL A 222 6.66 -9.47 8.14
CA VAL A 222 5.52 -8.74 7.58
C VAL A 222 5.92 -7.27 7.43
N ASN A 223 6.03 -6.80 6.21
CA ASN A 223 6.37 -5.42 5.92
C ASN A 223 5.16 -4.68 5.35
N ILE A 224 4.66 -3.73 6.11
CA ILE A 224 3.51 -2.90 5.79
C ILE A 224 4.02 -1.58 5.26
N THR A 225 3.60 -1.21 4.06
CA THR A 225 3.91 0.09 3.49
C THR A 225 2.65 0.95 3.57
N THR A 226 2.79 2.12 4.17
CA THR A 226 1.69 3.06 4.29
C THR A 226 1.54 3.91 3.04
N ARG A 227 0.35 4.45 2.87
CA ARG A 227 0.01 5.30 1.75
C ARG A 227 0.66 6.68 1.87
N GLY A 228 1.30 7.11 0.81
CA GLY A 228 1.85 8.46 0.71
C GLY A 228 0.81 9.51 0.34
N ALA A 229 1.24 10.77 0.39
CA ALA A 229 0.44 11.90 -0.07
C ALA A 229 0.14 11.81 -1.57
N SER A 230 -1.04 12.27 -1.99
CA SER A 230 -1.44 12.35 -3.39
C SER A 230 -1.15 13.74 -3.97
N SER A 231 -0.87 13.79 -5.27
CA SER A 231 -0.81 15.03 -6.05
C SER A 231 -2.20 15.60 -6.35
N GLU A 232 -3.26 14.80 -6.21
CA GLU A 232 -4.65 15.20 -6.39
C GLU A 232 -5.43 15.05 -5.09
N TRP A 233 -6.48 15.88 -4.94
CA TRP A 233 -7.37 15.76 -3.82
C TRP A 233 -8.23 14.53 -3.95
N PHE A 234 -8.19 13.69 -2.94
CA PHE A 234 -9.16 12.62 -2.80
C PHE A 234 -9.52 12.42 -1.33
N GLY A 235 -10.72 11.91 -1.10
CA GLY A 235 -11.19 11.56 0.23
C GLY A 235 -12.26 10.48 0.14
N GLY A 236 -12.41 9.74 1.23
CA GLY A 236 -13.42 8.70 1.37
C GLY A 236 -13.91 8.63 2.80
N ILE A 237 -15.18 8.31 2.95
CA ILE A 237 -15.81 7.96 4.21
C ILE A 237 -16.43 6.59 4.03
N GLU A 238 -16.19 5.70 4.97
CA GLU A 238 -16.74 4.36 5.00
C GLU A 238 -17.44 4.14 6.33
N TYR A 239 -18.66 3.62 6.28
CA TYR A 239 -19.38 3.23 7.46
C TYR A 239 -19.81 1.76 7.33
N LEU A 240 -19.45 0.96 8.30
CA LEU A 240 -19.79 -0.45 8.39
C LEU A 240 -20.54 -0.69 9.70
N THR A 241 -21.59 -1.46 9.61
CA THR A 241 -22.38 -1.88 10.77
C THR A 241 -22.82 -3.32 10.59
N SER A 242 -22.88 -4.08 11.69
CA SER A 242 -23.48 -5.42 11.67
C SER A 242 -25.00 -5.37 11.66
N GLY A 243 -25.58 -4.28 12.18
CA GLY A 243 -27.02 -4.10 12.22
C GLY A 243 -27.46 -3.07 13.24
N PHE A 244 -28.74 -2.79 13.21
CA PHE A 244 -29.42 -1.90 14.17
C PHE A 244 -30.56 -2.65 14.82
N LYS A 245 -30.68 -2.52 16.15
CA LYS A 245 -31.82 -3.03 16.89
C LYS A 245 -33.02 -2.11 16.64
N ASN A 246 -34.12 -2.70 16.17
CA ASN A 246 -35.36 -2.00 15.90
C ASN A 246 -36.47 -2.56 16.79
N GLY A 247 -36.74 -1.93 17.94
CA GLY A 247 -37.68 -2.41 18.93
C GLY A 247 -37.15 -3.57 19.79
N GLU A 248 -38.06 -4.27 20.47
CA GLU A 248 -37.65 -5.35 21.41
C GLU A 248 -37.19 -6.63 20.70
N ASP A 249 -37.75 -6.93 19.51
CA ASP A 249 -37.46 -8.18 18.78
C ASP A 249 -37.00 -7.99 17.32
N GLY A 250 -36.85 -6.75 16.87
CA GLY A 250 -36.52 -6.45 15.49
C GLY A 250 -35.01 -6.19 15.28
N ILE A 251 -34.37 -6.92 14.37
CA ILE A 251 -33.02 -6.67 13.91
C ILE A 251 -33.08 -6.25 12.45
N VAL A 252 -32.44 -5.12 12.12
CA VAL A 252 -32.18 -4.69 10.74
C VAL A 252 -30.70 -4.85 10.49
N GLY A 253 -30.28 -5.90 9.78
CA GLY A 253 -28.89 -6.23 9.52
C GLY A 253 -28.59 -7.71 9.75
N LEU A 254 -27.33 -8.02 10.03
CA LEU A 254 -26.83 -9.38 10.23
C LEU A 254 -27.03 -9.86 11.67
N ASP A 255 -26.82 -8.98 12.65
CA ASP A 255 -26.91 -9.30 14.07
C ASP A 255 -27.16 -8.04 14.92
N ASP A 256 -27.33 -8.24 16.22
CA ASP A 256 -27.52 -7.18 17.23
C ASP A 256 -26.28 -6.94 18.12
N HIS A 257 -25.12 -7.48 17.75
CA HIS A 257 -23.89 -7.37 18.54
C HIS A 257 -23.29 -5.96 18.55
N GLY A 258 -23.85 -5.08 17.73
CA GLY A 258 -23.55 -3.64 17.78
C GLY A 258 -22.18 -3.28 17.26
N PHE A 259 -21.66 -4.02 16.27
CA PHE A 259 -20.45 -3.62 15.57
C PHE A 259 -20.70 -2.39 14.70
N ASN A 260 -19.92 -1.35 14.92
CA ASN A 260 -19.94 -0.14 14.10
C ASN A 260 -18.50 0.32 13.86
N LEU A 261 -18.18 0.63 12.62
CA LEU A 261 -16.89 1.17 12.22
C LEU A 261 -17.11 2.34 11.27
N LEU A 262 -16.54 3.48 11.64
CA LEU A 262 -16.47 4.66 10.80
C LEU A 262 -15.03 4.87 10.40
N GLY A 263 -14.73 4.69 9.13
CA GLY A 263 -13.45 4.96 8.51
C GLY A 263 -13.47 6.27 7.72
N PHE A 264 -12.38 7.01 7.73
CA PHE A 264 -12.21 8.17 6.86
C PHE A 264 -10.79 8.26 6.34
N SER A 265 -10.64 8.83 5.17
CA SER A 265 -9.34 9.15 4.57
C SER A 265 -9.44 10.43 3.77
N LEU A 266 -8.40 11.26 3.84
CA LEU A 266 -8.26 12.50 3.10
C LEU A 266 -6.81 12.68 2.68
N SER A 267 -6.58 12.99 1.43
CA SER A 267 -5.24 13.26 0.91
C SER A 267 -5.30 14.37 -0.13
N GLY A 268 -4.21 15.09 -0.24
CA GLY A 268 -4.10 16.12 -1.26
C GLY A 268 -2.82 16.92 -1.16
N PRO A 269 -2.59 17.77 -2.16
CA PRO A 269 -1.45 18.67 -2.19
C PRO A 269 -1.67 19.89 -1.30
N ILE A 270 -0.64 20.27 -0.53
CA ILE A 270 -0.61 21.51 0.24
C ILE A 270 0.05 22.62 -0.59
N MET A 271 1.13 22.27 -1.31
CA MET A 271 1.88 23.23 -2.11
C MET A 271 2.20 22.65 -3.48
N PHE A 272 2.03 23.47 -4.52
CA PHE A 272 2.40 23.13 -5.88
C PHE A 272 3.71 23.83 -6.29
N ALA A 273 4.53 23.13 -7.09
CA ALA A 273 5.54 23.80 -7.87
C ALA A 273 4.86 24.63 -8.96
N LYS A 274 5.36 25.84 -9.22
CA LYS A 274 4.99 26.60 -10.43
C LYS A 274 6.12 26.46 -11.43
N ASP A 275 5.75 26.23 -12.67
CA ASP A 275 6.71 26.30 -13.78
C ASP A 275 7.03 27.77 -14.11
N SER A 276 8.10 28.02 -14.89
CA SER A 276 8.48 29.34 -15.40
C SER A 276 7.36 30.05 -16.15
N THR A 277 6.38 29.30 -16.65
CA THR A 277 5.15 29.81 -17.32
C THR A 277 4.01 30.06 -16.36
N GLY A 278 4.18 29.83 -15.04
CA GLY A 278 3.13 30.02 -14.02
C GLY A 278 2.09 28.90 -13.97
N THR A 279 2.23 27.86 -14.77
CA THR A 279 1.34 26.70 -14.75
C THR A 279 1.63 25.83 -13.50
N LYS A 280 0.58 25.35 -12.84
CA LYS A 280 0.70 24.43 -11.71
C LYS A 280 1.37 23.13 -12.18
N LYS A 281 2.51 22.80 -11.56
CA LYS A 281 3.22 21.55 -11.75
C LYS A 281 3.03 20.67 -10.51
N ASP A 282 3.78 19.59 -10.43
CA ASP A 282 3.68 18.59 -9.38
C ASP A 282 3.59 19.16 -7.96
N ALA A 283 2.86 18.46 -7.09
CA ALA A 283 2.78 18.83 -5.69
C ALA A 283 4.16 18.70 -5.03
N LYS A 284 4.70 19.80 -4.49
CA LYS A 284 5.94 19.78 -3.70
C LYS A 284 5.72 19.24 -2.31
N LEU A 285 4.55 19.48 -1.75
CA LEU A 285 4.18 19.06 -0.42
C LEU A 285 2.71 18.61 -0.48
N GLY A 286 2.47 17.42 -0.01
CA GLY A 286 1.14 16.85 0.15
C GLY A 286 0.96 16.26 1.55
N PHE A 287 -0.26 15.87 1.86
CA PHE A 287 -0.59 15.19 3.10
C PHE A 287 -1.49 13.99 2.82
N PHE A 288 -1.45 13.05 3.73
CA PHE A 288 -2.40 11.95 3.84
C PHE A 288 -2.85 11.84 5.29
N LEU A 289 -4.15 11.83 5.51
CA LEU A 289 -4.78 11.66 6.81
C LEU A 289 -5.78 10.52 6.72
N SER A 290 -5.72 9.59 7.65
CA SER A 290 -6.70 8.52 7.77
C SER A 290 -6.98 8.21 9.23
N GLY A 291 -8.17 7.68 9.49
CA GLY A 291 -8.55 7.26 10.84
C GLY A 291 -9.72 6.29 10.79
N GLU A 292 -9.84 5.50 11.84
CA GLU A 292 -10.96 4.59 12.07
C GLU A 292 -11.46 4.74 13.50
N LEU A 293 -12.76 4.80 13.65
CA LEU A 293 -13.46 4.74 14.93
C LEU A 293 -14.26 3.45 14.96
N LYS A 294 -13.83 2.52 15.80
CA LYS A 294 -14.51 1.24 16.00
C LYS A 294 -15.28 1.27 17.31
N TYR A 295 -16.53 0.92 17.26
CA TYR A 295 -17.38 0.66 18.41
C TYR A 295 -17.96 -0.74 18.29
N ASP A 296 -17.77 -1.55 19.31
CA ASP A 296 -18.15 -2.95 19.36
C ASP A 296 -18.72 -3.23 20.74
N VAL A 297 -20.00 -3.59 20.80
CA VAL A 297 -20.69 -3.84 22.08
C VAL A 297 -20.28 -5.19 22.65
N ASP A 298 -20.20 -6.21 21.79
CA ASP A 298 -19.78 -7.54 22.18
C ASP A 298 -18.87 -8.14 21.09
N PRO A 299 -17.55 -8.01 21.22
CA PRO A 299 -16.59 -8.51 20.24
C PRO A 299 -16.51 -10.05 20.19
N THR A 300 -17.01 -10.74 21.21
CA THR A 300 -16.97 -12.20 21.33
C THR A 300 -18.29 -12.75 21.82
N PRO A 301 -19.37 -12.64 21.02
CA PRO A 301 -20.67 -13.08 21.46
C PRO A 301 -20.68 -14.57 21.78
N ASN A 302 -21.25 -14.91 22.93
CA ASN A 302 -21.41 -16.30 23.31
C ASN A 302 -22.53 -16.97 22.51
N ALA A 303 -22.33 -18.23 22.11
CA ALA A 303 -23.35 -19.01 21.41
C ALA A 303 -24.60 -19.25 22.25
N MET A 304 -24.52 -19.11 23.56
CA MET A 304 -25.63 -19.17 24.48
C MET A 304 -25.80 -17.84 25.20
N THR A 305 -27.04 -17.39 25.36
CA THR A 305 -27.37 -16.16 26.09
C THR A 305 -26.90 -16.25 27.55
N ASN A 306 -26.08 -15.31 27.96
CA ASN A 306 -25.69 -15.19 29.37
C ASN A 306 -26.85 -14.52 30.13
N TYR A 307 -27.47 -15.28 31.02
CA TYR A 307 -28.47 -14.74 31.95
C TYR A 307 -27.76 -14.11 33.15
N LYS A 308 -28.05 -12.85 33.42
CA LYS A 308 -27.60 -12.13 34.61
C LYS A 308 -28.76 -12.10 35.60
N VAL A 309 -28.49 -12.38 36.84
CA VAL A 309 -29.46 -12.21 37.90
C VAL A 309 -29.82 -10.74 38.00
N LYS A 310 -31.09 -10.41 38.07
CA LYS A 310 -31.57 -9.04 38.21
C LYS A 310 -31.04 -8.42 39.52
N ASP A 311 -30.72 -7.13 39.46
CA ASP A 311 -30.11 -6.45 40.60
C ASP A 311 -30.98 -6.43 41.85
N ASP A 312 -32.33 -6.36 41.68
CA ASP A 312 -33.29 -6.50 42.78
C ASP A 312 -33.23 -7.87 43.47
N VAL A 313 -33.05 -8.94 42.69
CA VAL A 313 -32.90 -10.30 43.23
C VAL A 313 -31.53 -10.50 43.89
N MET A 314 -30.48 -9.83 43.36
CA MET A 314 -29.17 -9.84 43.97
C MET A 314 -29.12 -9.13 45.32
N GLU A 315 -29.89 -8.03 45.49
CA GLU A 315 -30.04 -7.36 46.79
C GLU A 315 -30.76 -8.26 47.82
N GLU A 316 -31.79 -8.97 47.36
CA GLU A 316 -32.53 -9.89 48.21
C GLU A 316 -31.74 -11.13 48.66
N LEU A 317 -30.82 -11.60 47.78
CA LEU A 317 -29.95 -12.72 48.10
C LEU A 317 -28.77 -12.35 49.02
N ASN A 318 -28.43 -11.07 49.12
CA ASN A 318 -27.34 -10.56 49.94
C ASN A 318 -27.82 -9.98 51.28
N ALA A 319 -29.15 -9.92 51.56
CA ALA A 319 -29.77 -9.48 52.79
C ALA A 319 -30.00 -10.64 53.76
#